data_640ff93213a3c0932b5557f3e3ef8fba
#
_entry.id   640ff93213a3c0932b5557f3e3ef8fba
#
_cell.length_a   1.000
_cell.length_b   1.000
_cell.length_c   1.000
_cell.angle_alpha   90.00
_cell.angle_beta   90.00
_cell.angle_gamma   90.00
#
_symmetry.space_group_name_H-M   'P 1'
#
loop_
_entity.id
_entity.type
_entity.pdbx_description
1 polymer ?
#
loop_
_entity_poly.entity_id
_entity_poly.type
_entity_poly.pdbx_seq_one_letter_code
_entity_poly.pdbx_strand_id
1 'polypeptide(L)'
;MAERASISHQYPGEPELAARGRQAGAHFGLISENVAEAPSAVRIHDAWMNSTGHRENLLDPRVDSVGIRVISREGELYAVEDFDRSVMNLSLGEQEAAVGELLQSTSSVAVLGPSEDARRTCAMETGYAGARQPWFVMRYTAVDLARLPDTLKQKLASGKYHQAAVGACTAAATHYFSVYSIAVMLYP
;
A
#
# COMPACT_ATOMS: atom_id res chain seq x y z
N MET A 1 -2.68 -0.35 27.77
CA MET A 1 -1.40 -0.69 28.43
C MET A 1 -1.28 -0.02 29.81
N ALA A 2 -1.05 1.26 29.90
CA ALA A 2 -0.83 1.94 31.19
C ALA A 2 -1.95 1.69 32.24
N GLU A 3 -3.22 1.75 31.88
CA GLU A 3 -4.34 1.50 32.81
C GLU A 3 -4.37 0.07 33.36
N ARG A 4 -3.81 -0.89 32.63
CA ARG A 4 -3.75 -2.32 32.99
C ARG A 4 -2.41 -2.73 33.61
N ALA A 5 -1.46 -1.78 33.71
CA ALA A 5 -0.07 -2.03 34.15
C ALA A 5 0.53 -3.28 33.45
N SER A 6 0.35 -3.38 32.14
CA SER A 6 0.87 -4.48 31.31
C SER A 6 0.98 -4.05 29.86
N ILE A 7 1.84 -4.72 29.11
CA ILE A 7 1.98 -4.50 27.66
C ILE A 7 1.31 -5.64 26.89
N SER A 8 0.72 -5.31 25.75
CA SER A 8 0.17 -6.28 24.78
C SER A 8 -0.02 -5.60 23.44
N HIS A 9 0.20 -6.33 22.36
CA HIS A 9 -0.15 -5.90 21.01
C HIS A 9 -1.67 -5.85 20.81
N GLN A 10 -2.41 -6.67 21.53
CA GLN A 10 -3.86 -6.73 21.46
C GLN A 10 -4.43 -7.30 22.78
N TYR A 11 -5.40 -6.61 23.36
CA TYR A 11 -6.14 -7.14 24.50
C TYR A 11 -7.42 -7.84 24.02
N PRO A 12 -8.00 -8.77 24.82
CA PRO A 12 -9.27 -9.39 24.48
C PRO A 12 -10.36 -8.34 24.22
N GLY A 13 -11.02 -8.46 23.07
CA GLY A 13 -12.07 -7.55 22.62
C GLY A 13 -11.58 -6.30 21.87
N GLU A 14 -10.27 -6.07 21.74
CA GLU A 14 -9.72 -5.01 20.90
C GLU A 14 -9.60 -5.50 19.45
N PRO A 15 -9.83 -4.59 18.47
CA PRO A 15 -9.54 -4.90 17.06
C PRO A 15 -8.05 -5.18 16.86
N GLU A 16 -7.73 -5.99 15.84
CA GLU A 16 -6.34 -6.19 15.41
C GLU A 16 -5.69 -4.89 14.92
N LEU A 17 -4.36 -4.85 14.87
CA LEU A 17 -3.57 -3.66 14.54
C LEU A 17 -4.04 -2.97 13.24
N ALA A 18 -4.21 -3.73 12.17
CA ALA A 18 -4.64 -3.17 10.88
C ALA A 18 -6.05 -2.55 10.96
N ALA A 19 -6.96 -3.15 11.74
CA ALA A 19 -8.29 -2.58 11.98
C ALA A 19 -8.21 -1.26 12.78
N ARG A 20 -7.35 -1.21 13.81
CA ARG A 20 -7.11 0.01 14.61
C ARG A 20 -6.56 1.14 13.75
N GLY A 21 -5.55 0.84 12.91
CA GLY A 21 -4.97 1.80 11.97
C GLY A 21 -6.03 2.37 11.01
N ARG A 22 -6.85 1.52 10.42
CA ARG A 22 -7.97 1.95 9.54
C ARG A 22 -9.01 2.79 10.27
N GLN A 23 -9.40 2.42 11.48
CA GLN A 23 -10.33 3.20 12.31
C GLN A 23 -9.79 4.58 12.67
N ALA A 24 -8.46 4.70 12.82
CA ALA A 24 -7.76 5.96 13.02
C ALA A 24 -7.61 6.79 11.72
N GLY A 25 -8.07 6.28 10.57
CA GLY A 25 -8.02 6.98 9.28
C GLY A 25 -6.73 6.74 8.48
N ALA A 26 -5.86 5.82 8.91
CA ALA A 26 -4.63 5.50 8.17
C ALA A 26 -4.94 4.70 6.90
N HIS A 27 -4.21 5.01 5.82
CA HIS A 27 -4.22 4.30 4.55
C HIS A 27 -2.84 3.70 4.33
N PHE A 28 -2.72 2.39 4.39
CA PHE A 28 -1.43 1.70 4.38
C PHE A 28 -1.47 0.39 3.61
N GLY A 29 -0.32 0.02 3.04
CA GLY A 29 -0.08 -1.28 2.41
C GLY A 29 0.73 -2.26 3.28
N LEU A 30 1.29 -1.77 4.40
CA LEU A 30 1.99 -2.52 5.42
C LEU A 30 1.81 -1.81 6.74
N ILE A 31 1.69 -2.54 7.85
CA ILE A 31 1.67 -2.00 9.21
C ILE A 31 2.37 -2.97 10.17
N SER A 32 3.14 -2.45 11.13
CA SER A 32 3.74 -3.20 12.23
C SER A 32 3.76 -2.36 13.50
N GLU A 33 3.91 -3.01 14.64
CA GLU A 33 3.82 -2.35 15.96
C GLU A 33 4.96 -2.82 16.86
N ASN A 34 5.55 -1.86 17.60
CA ASN A 34 6.39 -2.13 18.75
C ASN A 34 5.70 -1.63 20.01
N VAL A 35 5.69 -2.45 21.05
CA VAL A 35 5.22 -2.06 22.39
C VAL A 35 6.30 -2.35 23.44
N ALA A 36 6.41 -1.48 24.43
CA ALA A 36 7.32 -1.69 25.57
C ALA A 36 6.85 -0.95 26.81
N GLU A 37 7.35 -1.40 27.97
CA GLU A 37 7.34 -0.64 29.23
C GLU A 37 8.75 -0.58 29.81
N ALA A 38 9.14 0.57 30.33
CA ALA A 38 10.40 0.74 31.04
C ALA A 38 10.39 2.10 31.78
N PRO A 39 11.28 2.30 32.78
CA PRO A 39 11.35 3.57 33.52
C PRO A 39 11.88 4.77 32.71
N SER A 40 12.36 4.57 31.48
CA SER A 40 12.81 5.67 30.63
C SER A 40 12.75 5.32 29.14
N ALA A 41 12.65 6.36 28.29
CA ALA A 41 12.65 6.21 26.83
C ALA A 41 13.92 5.54 26.29
N VAL A 42 15.08 5.82 26.89
CA VAL A 42 16.36 5.16 26.52
C VAL A 42 16.27 3.65 26.76
N ARG A 43 15.72 3.24 27.89
CA ARG A 43 15.53 1.81 28.20
C ARG A 43 14.53 1.14 27.28
N ILE A 44 13.47 1.83 26.88
CA ILE A 44 12.52 1.33 25.87
C ILE A 44 13.23 1.10 24.54
N HIS A 45 13.97 2.11 24.06
CA HIS A 45 14.71 2.00 22.80
C HIS A 45 15.76 0.87 22.85
N ASP A 46 16.53 0.76 23.93
CA ASP A 46 17.48 -0.33 24.11
C ASP A 46 16.81 -1.70 24.09
N ALA A 47 15.65 -1.83 24.74
CA ALA A 47 14.88 -3.07 24.74
C ALA A 47 14.42 -3.45 23.32
N TRP A 48 13.89 -2.50 22.56
CA TRP A 48 13.50 -2.72 21.17
C TRP A 48 14.69 -3.10 20.28
N MET A 49 15.82 -2.38 20.39
CA MET A 49 17.03 -2.66 19.59
C MET A 49 17.68 -4.01 19.93
N ASN A 50 17.51 -4.52 21.14
CA ASN A 50 18.01 -5.81 21.57
C ASN A 50 17.05 -6.97 21.29
N SER A 51 15.83 -6.68 20.87
CA SER A 51 14.83 -7.67 20.41
C SER A 51 14.84 -7.77 18.90
N THR A 52 15.04 -8.96 18.34
CA THR A 52 15.11 -9.16 16.88
C THR A 52 13.87 -8.63 16.17
N GLY A 53 12.66 -9.01 16.61
CA GLY A 53 11.43 -8.60 15.95
C GLY A 53 11.17 -7.09 16.05
N HIS A 54 11.40 -6.47 17.21
CA HIS A 54 11.22 -5.03 17.37
C HIS A 54 12.25 -4.24 16.54
N ARG A 55 13.50 -4.72 16.50
CA ARG A 55 14.55 -4.09 15.69
C ARG A 55 14.26 -4.22 14.19
N GLU A 56 13.70 -5.34 13.75
CA GLU A 56 13.27 -5.51 12.35
C GLU A 56 12.20 -4.49 11.96
N ASN A 57 11.24 -4.19 12.82
CA ASN A 57 10.24 -3.14 12.59
C ASN A 57 10.89 -1.75 12.51
N LEU A 58 11.79 -1.43 13.47
CA LEU A 58 12.50 -0.14 13.51
C LEU A 58 13.38 0.13 12.28
N LEU A 59 13.96 -0.91 11.70
CA LEU A 59 14.90 -0.83 10.58
C LEU A 59 14.30 -1.29 9.24
N ASP A 60 12.99 -1.52 9.17
CA ASP A 60 12.34 -1.98 7.93
C ASP A 60 12.37 -0.87 6.86
N PRO A 61 13.15 -1.06 5.76
CA PRO A 61 13.25 -0.05 4.71
C PRO A 61 11.96 0.13 3.90
N ARG A 62 10.93 -0.67 4.16
CA ARG A 62 9.65 -0.60 3.47
C ARG A 62 8.68 0.38 4.13
N VAL A 63 8.91 0.76 5.39
CA VAL A 63 8.07 1.73 6.10
C VAL A 63 8.53 3.15 5.80
N ASP A 64 7.60 4.09 5.79
CA ASP A 64 7.82 5.51 5.52
C ASP A 64 7.10 6.43 6.51
N SER A 65 6.36 5.86 7.45
CA SER A 65 5.61 6.59 8.46
C SER A 65 5.68 5.89 9.82
N VAL A 66 5.66 6.67 10.90
CA VAL A 66 5.60 6.17 12.28
C VAL A 66 4.70 7.04 13.13
N GLY A 67 3.83 6.41 13.90
CA GLY A 67 3.05 7.03 14.96
C GLY A 67 3.57 6.57 16.32
N ILE A 68 3.84 7.53 17.24
CA ILE A 68 4.39 7.22 18.57
C ILE A 68 3.45 7.74 19.65
N ARG A 69 3.17 6.90 20.65
CA ARG A 69 2.46 7.29 21.86
C ARG A 69 3.20 6.77 23.09
N VAL A 70 3.40 7.66 24.06
CA VAL A 70 3.98 7.31 25.37
C VAL A 70 3.07 7.82 26.49
N ILE A 71 2.80 6.97 27.47
CA ILE A 71 2.02 7.31 28.67
C ILE A 71 2.88 6.96 29.88
N SER A 72 3.04 7.89 30.82
CA SER A 72 3.70 7.64 32.10
C SER A 72 2.67 7.28 33.17
N ARG A 73 2.97 6.24 33.95
CA ARG A 73 2.18 5.84 35.12
C ARG A 73 3.08 5.17 36.15
N GLU A 74 2.99 5.63 37.39
CA GLU A 74 3.68 5.03 38.55
C GLU A 74 5.19 4.86 38.39
N GLY A 75 5.83 5.78 37.63
CA GLY A 75 7.28 5.77 37.38
C GLY A 75 7.69 4.96 36.14
N GLU A 76 6.76 4.26 35.51
CA GLU A 76 6.98 3.54 34.26
C GLU A 76 6.42 4.30 33.05
N LEU A 77 7.06 4.14 31.91
CA LEU A 77 6.61 4.58 30.59
C LEU A 77 6.05 3.39 29.82
N TYR A 78 4.85 3.54 29.29
CA TYR A 78 4.22 2.61 28.37
C TYR A 78 4.26 3.23 27.00
N ALA A 79 4.98 2.62 26.06
CA ALA A 79 5.19 3.15 24.73
C ALA A 79 4.65 2.20 23.65
N VAL A 80 4.12 2.81 22.58
CA VAL A 80 3.78 2.13 21.33
C VAL A 80 4.35 2.93 20.17
N GLU A 81 4.88 2.23 19.19
CA GLU A 81 5.22 2.73 17.87
C GLU A 81 4.51 1.90 16.82
N ASP A 82 3.65 2.55 16.03
CA ASP A 82 3.01 1.95 14.87
C ASP A 82 3.75 2.45 13.62
N PHE A 83 4.31 1.53 12.86
CA PHE A 83 5.01 1.79 11.61
C PHE A 83 4.12 1.43 10.45
N ASP A 84 4.07 2.26 9.42
CA ASP A 84 3.34 1.91 8.22
C ASP A 84 4.07 2.30 6.93
N ARG A 85 3.68 1.63 5.83
CA ARG A 85 3.91 2.12 4.49
C ARG A 85 2.63 2.80 4.02
N SER A 86 2.67 4.11 3.98
CA SER A 86 1.53 4.93 3.60
C SER A 86 1.14 4.72 2.14
N VAL A 87 -0.16 4.70 1.88
CA VAL A 87 -0.75 4.68 0.53
C VAL A 87 -1.52 5.97 0.34
N MET A 88 -1.17 6.77 -0.65
CA MET A 88 -1.84 8.02 -0.94
C MET A 88 -3.30 7.77 -1.33
N ASN A 89 -4.20 8.66 -0.92
CA ASN A 89 -5.60 8.59 -1.32
C ASN A 89 -5.79 9.32 -2.66
N LEU A 90 -5.53 8.60 -3.76
CA LEU A 90 -5.67 9.11 -5.12
C LEU A 90 -7.03 8.77 -5.70
N SER A 91 -7.65 9.72 -6.39
CA SER A 91 -8.82 9.47 -7.24
C SER A 91 -8.46 8.50 -8.37
N LEU A 92 -9.46 7.85 -8.98
CA LEU A 92 -9.22 6.94 -10.11
C LEU A 92 -8.50 7.65 -11.26
N GLY A 93 -8.85 8.90 -11.54
CA GLY A 93 -8.18 9.69 -12.59
C GLY A 93 -6.70 9.97 -12.28
N GLU A 94 -6.36 10.28 -11.02
CA GLU A 94 -4.96 10.47 -10.60
C GLU A 94 -4.16 9.17 -10.68
N GLN A 95 -4.77 8.03 -10.32
CA GLN A 95 -4.14 6.72 -10.48
C GLN A 95 -3.85 6.40 -11.95
N GLU A 96 -4.83 6.66 -12.84
CA GLU A 96 -4.70 6.46 -14.29
C GLU A 96 -3.61 7.37 -14.89
N ALA A 97 -3.57 8.65 -14.47
CA ALA A 97 -2.57 9.59 -14.90
C ALA A 97 -1.15 9.16 -14.47
N ALA A 98 -0.97 8.80 -13.20
CA ALA A 98 0.33 8.35 -12.69
C ALA A 98 0.88 7.13 -13.45
N VAL A 99 0.03 6.13 -13.71
CA VAL A 99 0.44 4.96 -14.49
C VAL A 99 0.66 5.32 -15.95
N GLY A 100 -0.16 6.21 -16.52
CA GLY A 100 0.00 6.71 -17.89
C GLY A 100 1.33 7.42 -18.13
N GLU A 101 1.71 8.33 -17.22
CA GLU A 101 3.02 9.01 -17.24
C GLU A 101 4.18 8.02 -17.13
N LEU A 102 4.05 7.02 -16.25
CA LEU A 102 5.07 5.99 -16.10
C LEU A 102 5.22 5.13 -17.36
N LEU A 103 4.13 4.79 -18.05
CA LEU A 103 4.16 4.09 -19.33
C LEU A 103 4.86 4.91 -20.40
N GLN A 104 4.54 6.20 -20.51
CA GLN A 104 5.17 7.12 -21.49
C GLN A 104 6.66 7.34 -21.21
N SER A 105 7.06 7.41 -19.94
CA SER A 105 8.48 7.59 -19.58
C SER A 105 9.33 6.33 -19.75
N THR A 106 8.72 5.14 -19.72
CA THR A 106 9.43 3.87 -19.78
C THR A 106 9.31 3.14 -21.12
N SER A 107 8.47 3.64 -22.04
CA SER A 107 8.23 3.02 -23.34
C SER A 107 7.80 4.05 -24.39
N SER A 108 7.75 3.64 -25.65
CA SER A 108 7.29 4.46 -26.77
C SER A 108 5.77 4.40 -27.03
N VAL A 109 5.00 3.78 -26.15
CA VAL A 109 3.55 3.66 -26.34
C VAL A 109 2.84 5.00 -26.14
N ALA A 110 1.90 5.33 -27.00
CA ALA A 110 1.01 6.47 -26.82
C ALA A 110 -0.10 6.08 -25.83
N VAL A 111 -0.18 6.77 -24.70
CA VAL A 111 -1.26 6.55 -23.72
C VAL A 111 -2.49 7.28 -24.18
N LEU A 112 -3.59 6.53 -24.36
CA LEU A 112 -4.89 7.07 -24.70
C LEU A 112 -5.47 7.85 -23.51
N GLY A 113 -6.31 8.84 -23.79
CA GLY A 113 -7.02 9.58 -22.74
C GLY A 113 -7.90 8.70 -21.86
N PRO A 114 -8.53 9.28 -20.82
CA PRO A 114 -9.39 8.54 -19.88
C PRO A 114 -10.39 7.65 -20.61
N SER A 115 -10.50 6.40 -20.20
CA SER A 115 -11.30 5.38 -20.87
C SER A 115 -12.21 4.65 -19.91
N GLU A 116 -13.54 4.83 -20.08
CA GLU A 116 -14.54 4.07 -19.34
C GLU A 116 -14.42 2.55 -19.60
N ASP A 117 -14.03 2.16 -20.83
CA ASP A 117 -13.79 0.76 -21.16
C ASP A 117 -12.61 0.19 -20.38
N ALA A 118 -11.55 0.97 -20.17
CA ALA A 118 -10.42 0.54 -19.36
C ALA A 118 -10.80 0.44 -17.87
N ARG A 119 -11.61 1.36 -17.34
CA ARG A 119 -12.15 1.26 -15.96
C ARG A 119 -13.04 0.04 -15.78
N ARG A 120 -13.96 -0.21 -16.72
CA ARG A 120 -14.78 -1.43 -16.71
C ARG A 120 -13.92 -2.68 -16.81
N THR A 121 -12.91 -2.67 -17.67
CA THR A 121 -11.94 -3.77 -17.78
C THR A 121 -11.22 -4.03 -16.45
N CYS A 122 -10.85 -2.98 -15.71
CA CYS A 122 -10.26 -3.12 -14.39
C CYS A 122 -11.18 -3.86 -13.42
N ALA A 123 -12.47 -3.57 -13.43
CA ALA A 123 -13.45 -4.18 -12.53
C ALA A 123 -13.86 -5.62 -12.92
N MET A 124 -13.45 -6.12 -14.09
CA MET A 124 -13.75 -7.48 -14.55
C MET A 124 -12.70 -8.47 -14.04
N GLU A 125 -13.10 -9.71 -13.78
CA GLU A 125 -12.15 -10.78 -13.46
C GLU A 125 -11.33 -11.22 -14.69
N THR A 126 -11.97 -11.30 -15.85
CA THR A 126 -11.36 -11.75 -17.11
C THR A 126 -11.90 -10.96 -18.30
N GLY A 127 -11.23 -11.07 -19.46
CA GLY A 127 -11.68 -10.42 -20.70
C GLY A 127 -11.39 -8.92 -20.70
N TYR A 128 -12.14 -8.15 -21.47
CA TYR A 128 -12.04 -6.69 -21.59
C TYR A 128 -13.40 -6.10 -21.95
N ALA A 129 -13.59 -4.83 -21.67
CA ALA A 129 -14.72 -4.03 -22.11
C ALA A 129 -14.34 -3.17 -23.34
N GLY A 130 -15.32 -2.85 -24.18
CA GLY A 130 -15.17 -2.00 -25.35
C GLY A 130 -15.14 -2.76 -26.67
N ALA A 131 -15.32 -2.02 -27.77
CA ALA A 131 -15.39 -2.58 -29.11
C ALA A 131 -14.00 -2.88 -29.72
N ARG A 132 -12.97 -2.15 -29.31
CA ARG A 132 -11.60 -2.36 -29.80
C ARG A 132 -10.91 -3.44 -28.98
N GLN A 133 -10.50 -4.51 -29.65
CA GLN A 133 -9.81 -5.64 -29.02
C GLN A 133 -8.36 -5.27 -28.68
N PRO A 134 -7.94 -5.31 -27.40
CA PRO A 134 -6.54 -5.19 -27.04
C PRO A 134 -5.80 -6.51 -27.36
N TRP A 135 -4.52 -6.40 -27.70
CA TRP A 135 -3.67 -7.58 -27.86
C TRP A 135 -3.17 -8.13 -26.53
N PHE A 136 -3.18 -7.29 -25.51
CA PHE A 136 -2.78 -7.69 -24.16
C PHE A 136 -3.58 -6.90 -23.12
N VAL A 137 -4.03 -7.58 -22.09
CA VAL A 137 -4.66 -6.97 -20.91
C VAL A 137 -3.95 -7.46 -19.67
N MET A 138 -3.55 -6.54 -18.82
CA MET A 138 -3.02 -6.86 -17.52
C MET A 138 -3.81 -6.14 -16.44
N ARG A 139 -4.24 -6.88 -15.42
CA ARG A 139 -4.78 -6.35 -14.17
C ARG A 139 -3.80 -6.63 -13.06
N TYR A 140 -3.59 -5.66 -12.20
CA TYR A 140 -2.72 -5.82 -11.04
C TYR A 140 -3.15 -4.90 -9.91
N THR A 141 -2.71 -5.23 -8.70
CA THR A 141 -2.82 -4.36 -7.53
C THR A 141 -1.44 -3.88 -7.14
N ALA A 142 -1.36 -2.65 -6.62
CA ALA A 142 -0.12 -2.06 -6.17
C ALA A 142 -0.36 -1.15 -4.96
N VAL A 143 0.60 -1.06 -4.07
CA VAL A 143 0.66 -0.05 -3.00
C VAL A 143 1.40 1.21 -3.46
N ASP A 144 2.14 1.11 -4.56
CA ASP A 144 2.96 2.14 -5.14
C ASP A 144 2.82 2.11 -6.68
N LEU A 145 2.37 3.21 -7.27
CA LEU A 145 2.17 3.34 -8.72
C LEU A 145 3.45 3.74 -9.47
N ALA A 146 4.56 4.01 -8.78
CA ALA A 146 5.82 4.36 -9.41
C ALA A 146 6.56 3.17 -10.05
N ARG A 147 5.98 1.95 -9.98
CA ARG A 147 6.59 0.73 -10.51
C ARG A 147 5.62 -0.07 -11.34
N LEU A 148 6.00 -0.37 -12.58
CA LEU A 148 5.26 -1.31 -13.42
C LEU A 148 5.63 -2.77 -13.06
N PRO A 149 4.66 -3.71 -13.13
CA PRO A 149 4.94 -5.13 -13.04
C PRO A 149 5.93 -5.59 -14.12
N ASP A 150 6.81 -6.53 -13.78
CA ASP A 150 7.86 -6.98 -14.71
C ASP A 150 7.29 -7.60 -15.99
N THR A 151 6.17 -8.33 -15.90
CA THR A 151 5.48 -8.85 -17.09
C THR A 151 5.03 -7.72 -18.02
N LEU A 152 4.53 -6.61 -17.47
CA LEU A 152 4.12 -5.45 -18.29
C LEU A 152 5.35 -4.79 -18.95
N LYS A 153 6.45 -4.61 -18.21
CA LYS A 153 7.71 -4.09 -18.77
C LYS A 153 8.22 -4.96 -19.94
N GLN A 154 8.19 -6.29 -19.78
CA GLN A 154 8.59 -7.22 -20.85
C GLN A 154 7.69 -7.08 -22.11
N LYS A 155 6.38 -6.93 -21.91
CA LYS A 155 5.46 -6.69 -23.03
C LYS A 155 5.76 -5.39 -23.75
N LEU A 156 5.96 -4.30 -23.03
CA LEU A 156 6.31 -2.99 -23.58
C LEU A 156 7.65 -3.05 -24.34
N ALA A 157 8.65 -3.70 -23.79
CA ALA A 157 9.97 -3.87 -24.43
C ALA A 157 9.94 -4.68 -25.73
N SER A 158 8.86 -5.43 -26.00
CA SER A 158 8.74 -6.20 -27.24
C SER A 158 8.58 -5.36 -28.52
N GLY A 159 8.25 -4.08 -28.40
CA GLY A 159 8.01 -3.16 -29.52
C GLY A 159 6.75 -3.46 -30.35
N LYS A 160 5.90 -4.41 -29.91
CA LYS A 160 4.69 -4.82 -30.63
C LYS A 160 3.47 -3.94 -30.36
N TYR A 161 3.56 -3.09 -29.35
CA TYR A 161 2.44 -2.29 -28.88
C TYR A 161 2.77 -0.80 -29.10
N HIS A 162 1.80 -0.09 -29.63
CA HIS A 162 1.94 1.34 -29.95
C HIS A 162 1.00 2.23 -29.15
N GLN A 163 -0.04 1.67 -28.59
CA GLN A 163 -1.00 2.41 -27.75
C GLN A 163 -1.32 1.64 -26.47
N ALA A 164 -1.62 2.40 -25.41
CA ALA A 164 -2.07 1.87 -24.15
C ALA A 164 -3.30 2.62 -23.62
N ALA A 165 -4.25 1.93 -23.03
CA ALA A 165 -5.28 2.52 -22.20
C ALA A 165 -5.11 2.05 -20.77
N VAL A 166 -5.25 2.97 -19.82
CA VAL A 166 -5.16 2.71 -18.38
C VAL A 166 -6.53 2.92 -17.76
N GLY A 167 -6.95 1.99 -16.94
CA GLY A 167 -8.17 2.11 -16.14
C GLY A 167 -7.89 1.74 -14.70
N ALA A 168 -8.32 2.60 -13.78
CA ALA A 168 -8.34 2.33 -12.36
C ALA A 168 -9.75 1.95 -11.91
N CYS A 169 -9.85 1.11 -10.89
CA CYS A 169 -11.13 0.76 -10.27
C CYS A 169 -10.96 0.61 -8.76
N THR A 170 -12.08 0.71 -8.04
CA THR A 170 -12.07 0.47 -6.60
C THR A 170 -11.61 -0.97 -6.35
N ALA A 171 -10.54 -1.13 -5.59
CA ALA A 171 -10.10 -2.43 -5.16
C ALA A 171 -11.25 -3.11 -4.38
N ALA A 172 -11.52 -4.37 -4.67
CA ALA A 172 -12.37 -5.15 -3.79
C ALA A 172 -11.76 -5.06 -2.39
N ALA A 173 -12.59 -4.72 -1.40
CA ALA A 173 -12.13 -4.52 -0.02
C ALA A 173 -11.48 -5.80 0.50
N THR A 174 -10.19 -5.95 0.26
CA THR A 174 -9.40 -7.03 0.81
C THR A 174 -8.87 -6.59 2.15
N HIS A 175 -9.68 -6.82 3.18
CA HIS A 175 -9.31 -6.57 4.57
C HIS A 175 -9.06 -5.05 4.88
N TYR A 176 -8.00 -4.75 5.60
CA TYR A 176 -7.71 -3.39 6.11
C TYR A 176 -6.64 -2.66 5.29
N PHE A 177 -6.01 -3.33 4.33
CA PHE A 177 -4.92 -2.75 3.53
C PHE A 177 -5.46 -1.93 2.36
N SER A 178 -4.79 -0.80 2.09
CA SER A 178 -5.06 0.05 0.94
C SER A 178 -4.19 -0.38 -0.24
N VAL A 179 -4.82 -0.59 -1.39
CA VAL A 179 -4.14 -0.90 -2.64
C VAL A 179 -4.84 -0.19 -3.80
N TYR A 180 -4.09 0.14 -4.83
CA TYR A 180 -4.63 0.56 -6.12
C TYR A 180 -4.94 -0.67 -6.96
N SER A 181 -6.04 -0.64 -7.71
CA SER A 181 -6.38 -1.66 -8.72
C SER A 181 -6.33 -1.03 -10.09
N ILE A 182 -5.48 -1.58 -10.95
CA ILE A 182 -5.17 -1.01 -12.27
C ILE A 182 -5.37 -2.08 -13.36
N ALA A 183 -5.94 -1.68 -14.48
CA ALA A 183 -5.87 -2.42 -15.74
C ALA A 183 -5.08 -1.62 -16.78
N VAL A 184 -4.19 -2.30 -17.48
CA VAL A 184 -3.50 -1.77 -18.65
C VAL A 184 -3.89 -2.63 -19.85
N MET A 185 -4.42 -1.98 -20.88
CA MET A 185 -4.78 -2.57 -22.16
C MET A 185 -3.79 -2.09 -23.22
N LEU A 186 -3.09 -3.02 -23.88
CA LEU A 186 -2.10 -2.69 -24.91
C LEU A 186 -2.65 -3.04 -26.31
N TYR A 187 -2.44 -2.13 -27.24
CA TYR A 187 -2.90 -2.23 -28.63
C TYR A 187 -1.72 -2.17 -29.60
N PRO A 188 -1.89 -2.76 -30.82
CA PRO A 188 -0.92 -2.66 -31.89
C PRO A 188 -0.77 -1.23 -32.38
#